data_a9aad786cbd07dac7e8d91d5a29a12dd
#
_entry.id   a9aad786cbd07dac7e8d91d5a29a12dd
#
_cell.length_a   1.000
_cell.length_b   1.000
_cell.length_c   1.000
_cell.angle_alpha   90.00
_cell.angle_beta   90.00
_cell.angle_gamma   90.00
#
_symmetry.space_group_name_H-M   'P 1'
#
loop_
_entity.id
_entity.type
_entity.pdbx_description
1 polymer ?
#
loop_
_entity_poly.entity_id
_entity_poly.type
_entity_poly.pdbx_seq_one_letter_code
_entity_poly.pdbx_strand_id
1 'polypeptide(L)'
;IPEKYLCNTAGVQLAHDWGVPVLAGSFAMDAPEPATWQLGRDSVYTSLMVAMAGADLAEGLGMIKSSTLLVPEQIIFDDEIYHTHRALVDGVDTSFDGLAMDTIKNVGPGGHFLAQKHTRKHLREIWIPELSHPRMSLGEPPSPDIRQRARDKFDTILREHKPEPLAESVQRELQAILDAA
;
A
#
# COMPACT_ATOMS: atom_id res chain seq x y z
N ILE A 1 6.00 -19.65 -4.77
CA ILE A 1 5.25 -20.93 -4.74
C ILE A 1 4.04 -20.79 -3.84
N PRO A 2 2.87 -21.36 -4.21
CA PRO A 2 1.61 -21.18 -3.45
C PRO A 2 1.70 -21.60 -1.98
N GLU A 3 2.45 -22.63 -1.68
CA GLU A 3 2.64 -23.15 -0.32
C GLU A 3 3.27 -22.11 0.62
N LYS A 4 4.19 -21.28 0.11
CA LYS A 4 4.77 -20.17 0.89
C LYS A 4 3.68 -19.21 1.38
N TYR A 5 2.75 -18.87 0.52
CA TYR A 5 1.66 -17.93 0.86
C TYR A 5 0.72 -18.53 1.91
N LEU A 6 0.38 -19.81 1.78
CA LEU A 6 -0.44 -20.53 2.76
C LEU A 6 0.28 -20.65 4.11
N CYS A 7 1.57 -21.03 4.11
CA CYS A 7 2.34 -21.14 5.35
C CYS A 7 2.47 -19.78 6.07
N ASN A 8 2.70 -18.70 5.35
CA ASN A 8 2.76 -17.37 5.96
C ASN A 8 1.40 -16.99 6.59
N THR A 9 0.30 -17.24 5.88
CA THR A 9 -1.04 -16.97 6.39
C THR A 9 -1.34 -17.81 7.64
N ALA A 10 -1.02 -19.10 7.63
CA ALA A 10 -1.17 -19.98 8.79
C ALA A 10 -0.29 -19.52 9.96
N GLY A 11 0.92 -19.02 9.69
CA GLY A 11 1.81 -18.46 10.71
C GLY A 11 1.19 -17.25 11.41
N VAL A 12 0.52 -16.36 10.67
CA VAL A 12 -0.21 -15.22 11.26
C VAL A 12 -1.31 -15.69 12.19
N GLN A 13 -2.14 -16.65 11.73
CA GLN A 13 -3.23 -17.19 12.54
C GLN A 13 -2.71 -17.87 13.83
N LEU A 14 -1.60 -18.61 13.73
CA LEU A 14 -0.97 -19.26 14.87
C LEU A 14 -0.39 -18.26 15.87
N ALA A 15 0.24 -17.19 15.42
CA ALA A 15 0.73 -16.12 16.28
C ALA A 15 -0.40 -15.46 17.08
N HIS A 16 -1.52 -15.21 16.44
CA HIS A 16 -2.70 -14.65 17.10
C HIS A 16 -3.32 -15.63 18.10
N ASP A 17 -3.36 -16.93 17.80
CA ASP A 17 -3.80 -17.96 18.76
C ASP A 17 -2.90 -17.97 20.02
N TRP A 18 -1.63 -17.68 19.88
CA TRP A 18 -0.69 -17.52 20.99
C TRP A 18 -0.77 -16.16 21.69
N GLY A 19 -1.53 -15.21 21.16
CA GLY A 19 -1.65 -13.86 21.71
C GLY A 19 -0.40 -12.99 21.54
N VAL A 20 0.39 -13.23 20.48
CA VAL A 20 1.59 -12.44 20.18
C VAL A 20 1.42 -11.67 18.87
N PRO A 21 1.99 -10.45 18.77
CA PRO A 21 1.98 -9.70 17.51
C PRO A 21 2.86 -10.39 16.48
N VAL A 22 2.52 -10.20 15.20
CA VAL A 22 3.20 -10.85 14.09
C VAL A 22 3.59 -9.86 13.00
N LEU A 23 4.86 -9.93 12.61
CA LEU A 23 5.38 -9.31 11.41
C LEU A 23 5.37 -10.37 10.30
N ALA A 24 4.62 -10.12 9.24
CA ALA A 24 4.47 -11.05 8.13
C ALA A 24 4.17 -10.33 6.82
N GLY A 25 4.45 -10.99 5.70
CA GLY A 25 4.24 -10.44 4.38
C GLY A 25 5.46 -9.67 3.89
N SER A 26 6.15 -10.32 2.99
CA SER A 26 7.22 -9.68 2.25
C SER A 26 6.66 -9.28 0.88
N PHE A 27 6.60 -8.01 0.58
CA PHE A 27 6.33 -7.54 -0.77
C PHE A 27 7.26 -8.30 -1.73
N ALA A 28 7.08 -8.30 -3.00
CA ALA A 28 7.71 -9.16 -4.02
C ALA A 28 9.24 -9.36 -3.92
N MET A 29 9.75 -9.69 -2.73
CA MET A 29 11.18 -9.85 -2.46
C MET A 29 11.89 -10.81 -3.43
N ASP A 30 11.17 -11.79 -3.98
CA ASP A 30 11.73 -12.79 -4.90
C ASP A 30 11.75 -12.30 -6.36
N ALA A 31 11.15 -11.16 -6.68
CA ALA A 31 11.14 -10.63 -8.02
C ALA A 31 12.56 -10.24 -8.50
N PRO A 32 12.92 -10.57 -9.75
CA PRO A 32 14.26 -10.26 -10.26
C PRO A 32 14.46 -8.80 -10.62
N GLU A 33 13.38 -8.08 -10.91
CA GLU A 33 13.38 -6.68 -11.34
C GLU A 33 12.13 -5.94 -10.85
N PRO A 34 12.23 -4.60 -10.66
CA PRO A 34 11.08 -3.78 -10.27
C PRO A 34 10.07 -3.66 -11.42
N ALA A 35 8.81 -3.33 -11.07
CA ALA A 35 7.72 -3.07 -12.02
C ALA A 35 7.46 -4.19 -13.04
N THR A 36 7.68 -5.44 -12.68
CA THR A 36 7.38 -6.60 -13.54
C THR A 36 6.02 -7.21 -13.17
N TRP A 37 5.45 -7.99 -14.10
CA TRP A 37 4.25 -8.77 -13.82
C TRP A 37 4.43 -9.74 -12.64
N GLN A 38 5.61 -10.38 -12.57
CA GLN A 38 5.94 -11.27 -11.45
C GLN A 38 5.89 -10.52 -10.12
N LEU A 39 6.48 -9.34 -10.07
CA LEU A 39 6.48 -8.49 -8.87
C LEU A 39 5.06 -8.17 -8.41
N GLY A 40 4.20 -7.67 -9.31
CA GLY A 40 2.82 -7.35 -8.96
C GLY A 40 2.04 -8.57 -8.47
N ARG A 41 2.18 -9.72 -9.14
CA ARG A 41 1.57 -10.97 -8.70
C ARG A 41 2.06 -11.41 -7.32
N ASP A 42 3.37 -11.43 -7.12
CA ASP A 42 3.96 -11.93 -5.88
C ASP A 42 3.64 -10.99 -4.70
N SER A 43 3.67 -9.66 -4.91
CA SER A 43 3.27 -8.68 -3.89
C SER A 43 1.84 -8.91 -3.40
N VAL A 44 0.90 -9.14 -4.32
CA VAL A 44 -0.50 -9.38 -3.94
C VAL A 44 -0.62 -10.62 -3.05
N TYR A 45 -0.04 -11.75 -3.46
CA TYR A 45 -0.20 -12.99 -2.69
C TYR A 45 0.59 -13.00 -1.39
N THR A 46 1.78 -12.40 -1.35
CA THR A 46 2.62 -12.42 -0.14
C THR A 46 2.14 -11.45 0.92
N SER A 47 1.62 -10.29 0.55
CA SER A 47 1.24 -9.25 1.51
C SER A 47 -0.27 -9.16 1.74
N LEU A 48 -1.12 -9.29 0.72
CA LEU A 48 -2.57 -9.22 0.92
C LEU A 48 -3.09 -10.38 1.76
N MET A 49 -2.63 -11.62 1.49
CA MET A 49 -3.12 -12.78 2.24
C MET A 49 -2.82 -12.68 3.74
N VAL A 50 -1.63 -12.22 4.10
CA VAL A 50 -1.27 -12.03 5.51
C VAL A 50 -1.96 -10.82 6.12
N ALA A 51 -2.16 -9.74 5.37
CA ALA A 51 -2.94 -8.58 5.80
C ALA A 51 -4.39 -8.98 6.11
N MET A 52 -5.02 -9.78 5.23
CA MET A 52 -6.37 -10.31 5.44
C MET A 52 -6.44 -11.29 6.61
N ALA A 53 -5.35 -11.98 6.95
CA ALA A 53 -5.26 -12.82 8.14
C ALA A 53 -5.01 -12.01 9.43
N GLY A 54 -4.77 -10.70 9.33
CA GLY A 54 -4.62 -9.79 10.45
C GLY A 54 -3.17 -9.53 10.89
N ALA A 55 -2.17 -9.71 10.03
CA ALA A 55 -0.78 -9.38 10.38
C ALA A 55 -0.66 -7.93 10.89
N ASP A 56 0.09 -7.73 11.98
CA ASP A 56 0.24 -6.44 12.63
C ASP A 56 1.21 -5.51 11.92
N LEU A 57 2.25 -6.09 11.32
CA LEU A 57 3.30 -5.38 10.61
C LEU A 57 3.62 -6.07 9.28
N ALA A 58 3.97 -5.27 8.27
CA ALA A 58 4.51 -5.74 7.00
C ALA A 58 5.96 -5.30 6.83
N GLU A 59 6.74 -6.07 6.07
CA GLU A 59 8.15 -5.81 5.87
C GLU A 59 8.57 -5.88 4.40
N GLY A 60 9.79 -5.43 4.12
CA GLY A 60 10.45 -5.68 2.85
C GLY A 60 10.07 -4.72 1.72
N LEU A 61 9.48 -3.56 2.03
CA LEU A 61 9.19 -2.55 1.03
C LEU A 61 10.48 -2.14 0.30
N GLY A 62 10.42 -2.15 -1.04
CA GLY A 62 11.56 -1.80 -1.88
C GLY A 62 12.56 -2.94 -2.11
N MET A 63 12.43 -4.07 -1.43
CA MET A 63 13.37 -5.18 -1.55
C MET A 63 13.00 -6.11 -2.70
N ILE A 64 14.01 -6.51 -3.51
CA ILE A 64 13.89 -7.48 -4.59
C ILE A 64 15.07 -8.46 -4.54
N LYS A 65 15.14 -9.42 -5.47
CA LYS A 65 16.21 -10.41 -5.59
C LYS A 65 16.47 -11.15 -4.28
N SER A 66 15.42 -11.74 -3.71
CA SER A 66 15.49 -12.45 -2.42
C SER A 66 16.10 -11.59 -1.31
N SER A 67 15.62 -10.36 -1.21
CA SER A 67 16.04 -9.36 -0.18
C SER A 67 17.50 -8.90 -0.28
N THR A 68 18.16 -9.11 -1.42
CA THR A 68 19.57 -8.71 -1.60
C THR A 68 19.74 -7.34 -2.24
N LEU A 69 18.67 -6.76 -2.78
CA LEU A 69 18.72 -5.47 -3.44
C LEU A 69 17.54 -4.59 -3.00
N LEU A 70 17.84 -3.38 -2.53
CA LEU A 70 16.86 -2.34 -2.28
C LEU A 70 16.76 -1.44 -3.51
N VAL A 71 15.56 -1.27 -4.05
CA VAL A 71 15.30 -0.41 -5.22
C VAL A 71 14.35 0.71 -4.80
N PRO A 72 14.81 1.99 -4.91
CA PRO A 72 14.02 3.13 -4.48
C PRO A 72 12.64 3.24 -5.13
N GLU A 73 12.57 3.05 -6.45
CA GLU A 73 11.30 3.07 -7.17
C GLU A 73 10.34 1.98 -6.69
N GLN A 74 10.89 0.85 -6.23
CA GLN A 74 10.08 -0.23 -5.69
C GLN A 74 9.42 0.15 -4.37
N ILE A 75 10.04 0.99 -3.54
CA ILE A 75 9.41 1.51 -2.32
C ILE A 75 8.11 2.25 -2.68
N ILE A 76 8.11 3.02 -3.76
CA ILE A 76 6.94 3.78 -4.21
C ILE A 76 5.82 2.86 -4.73
N PHE A 77 6.17 1.74 -5.41
CA PHE A 77 5.19 0.73 -5.82
C PHE A 77 4.60 0.00 -4.62
N ASP A 78 5.45 -0.41 -3.68
CA ASP A 78 5.03 -1.16 -2.51
C ASP A 78 4.17 -0.31 -1.57
N ASP A 79 4.43 0.99 -1.46
CA ASP A 79 3.60 1.96 -0.74
C ASP A 79 2.18 2.01 -1.32
N GLU A 80 2.05 2.08 -2.66
CA GLU A 80 0.74 2.06 -3.32
C GLU A 80 0.02 0.71 -3.13
N ILE A 81 0.75 -0.40 -3.20
CA ILE A 81 0.21 -1.73 -2.91
C ILE A 81 -0.24 -1.81 -1.45
N TYR A 82 0.56 -1.31 -0.50
CA TYR A 82 0.20 -1.28 0.91
C TYR A 82 -1.10 -0.50 1.16
N HIS A 83 -1.25 0.67 0.59
CA HIS A 83 -2.48 1.47 0.71
C HIS A 83 -3.69 0.77 0.08
N THR A 84 -3.51 0.04 -1.03
CA THR A 84 -4.55 -0.81 -1.60
C THR A 84 -4.98 -1.90 -0.60
N HIS A 85 -4.02 -2.57 0.02
CA HIS A 85 -4.30 -3.61 1.02
C HIS A 85 -5.01 -3.04 2.25
N ARG A 86 -4.60 -1.86 2.72
CA ARG A 86 -5.28 -1.16 3.82
C ARG A 86 -6.75 -0.90 3.48
N ALA A 87 -7.04 -0.36 2.30
CA ALA A 87 -8.41 -0.11 1.87
C ALA A 87 -9.25 -1.40 1.79
N LEU A 88 -8.63 -2.53 1.40
CA LEU A 88 -9.32 -3.83 1.36
C LEU A 88 -9.57 -4.41 2.76
N VAL A 89 -8.61 -4.27 3.68
CA VAL A 89 -8.75 -4.75 5.07
C VAL A 89 -9.75 -3.91 5.86
N ASP A 90 -9.75 -2.58 5.64
CA ASP A 90 -10.72 -1.67 6.28
C ASP A 90 -12.15 -1.95 5.81
N GLY A 91 -12.31 -2.56 4.62
CA GLY A 91 -13.60 -2.99 4.09
C GLY A 91 -14.50 -1.84 3.67
N VAL A 92 -15.81 -2.09 3.67
CA VAL A 92 -16.83 -1.09 3.32
C VAL A 92 -17.78 -0.86 4.48
N ASP A 93 -18.18 0.40 4.66
CA ASP A 93 -19.22 0.74 5.63
C ASP A 93 -20.57 0.15 5.21
N THR A 94 -21.05 -0.81 6.01
CA THR A 94 -22.34 -1.48 5.80
C THR A 94 -23.46 -0.90 6.69
N SER A 95 -23.24 0.24 7.33
CA SER A 95 -24.28 0.98 8.04
C SER A 95 -25.38 1.44 7.09
N PHE A 96 -26.52 1.84 7.63
CA PHE A 96 -27.64 2.32 6.82
C PHE A 96 -27.27 3.56 5.97
N ASP A 97 -26.41 4.46 6.49
CA ASP A 97 -25.88 5.62 5.76
C ASP A 97 -24.86 5.15 4.70
N GLY A 98 -23.93 4.28 5.08
CA GLY A 98 -22.93 3.74 4.16
C GLY A 98 -23.56 3.00 2.96
N LEU A 99 -24.60 2.24 3.18
CA LEU A 99 -25.38 1.57 2.13
C LEU A 99 -26.27 2.52 1.33
N ALA A 100 -26.35 3.80 1.67
CA ALA A 100 -27.15 4.82 0.98
C ALA A 100 -28.64 4.47 0.78
N MET A 101 -29.24 3.73 1.71
CA MET A 101 -30.59 3.18 1.55
C MET A 101 -31.66 4.23 1.23
N ASP A 102 -31.62 5.39 1.90
CA ASP A 102 -32.56 6.48 1.61
C ASP A 102 -32.29 7.13 0.26
N THR A 103 -31.02 7.29 -0.12
CA THR A 103 -30.63 7.82 -1.44
C THR A 103 -31.12 6.89 -2.55
N ILE A 104 -30.95 5.57 -2.40
CA ILE A 104 -31.44 4.58 -3.37
C ILE A 104 -32.94 4.65 -3.52
N LYS A 105 -33.69 4.72 -2.41
CA LYS A 105 -35.16 4.84 -2.44
C LYS A 105 -35.62 6.13 -3.14
N ASN A 106 -34.96 7.26 -2.85
CA ASN A 106 -35.32 8.58 -3.41
C ASN A 106 -35.00 8.71 -4.89
N VAL A 107 -33.90 8.11 -5.35
CA VAL A 107 -33.50 8.13 -6.78
C VAL A 107 -34.41 7.22 -7.59
N GLY A 108 -34.75 6.05 -7.08
CA GLY A 108 -35.62 5.10 -7.75
C GLY A 108 -35.06 4.50 -9.05
N PRO A 109 -35.83 3.62 -9.69
CA PRO A 109 -35.42 2.98 -10.95
C PRO A 109 -35.24 3.98 -12.09
N GLY A 110 -34.15 3.85 -12.86
CA GLY A 110 -33.85 4.72 -14.00
C GLY A 110 -33.25 6.09 -13.65
N GLY A 111 -33.13 6.44 -12.37
CA GLY A 111 -32.47 7.65 -11.91
C GLY A 111 -30.93 7.52 -11.90
N HIS A 112 -30.23 8.62 -11.58
CA HIS A 112 -28.76 8.64 -11.48
C HIS A 112 -28.31 9.26 -10.14
N PHE A 113 -27.14 8.83 -9.67
CA PHE A 113 -26.64 9.16 -8.33
C PHE A 113 -25.66 10.35 -8.27
N LEU A 114 -25.13 10.82 -9.40
CA LEU A 114 -24.07 11.84 -9.44
C LEU A 114 -24.44 13.16 -8.76
N ALA A 115 -25.72 13.54 -8.82
CA ALA A 115 -26.21 14.76 -8.19
C ALA A 115 -26.50 14.59 -6.67
N GLN A 116 -26.49 13.39 -6.15
CA GLN A 116 -26.86 13.10 -4.77
C GLN A 116 -25.78 13.58 -3.78
N LYS A 117 -26.24 14.11 -2.64
CA LYS A 117 -25.35 14.59 -1.58
C LYS A 117 -24.47 13.46 -1.04
N HIS A 118 -25.04 12.28 -0.84
CA HIS A 118 -24.34 11.07 -0.39
C HIS A 118 -23.18 10.73 -1.35
N THR A 119 -23.43 10.60 -2.65
CA THR A 119 -22.39 10.32 -3.64
C THR A 119 -21.26 11.35 -3.62
N ARG A 120 -21.60 12.65 -3.54
CA ARG A 120 -20.58 13.73 -3.50
C ARG A 120 -19.74 13.71 -2.22
N LYS A 121 -20.33 13.30 -1.09
CA LYS A 121 -19.61 13.13 0.18
C LYS A 121 -18.60 12.01 0.04
N HIS A 122 -19.05 10.81 -0.30
CA HIS A 122 -18.23 9.59 -0.31
C HIS A 122 -17.25 9.49 -1.50
N LEU A 123 -17.51 10.19 -2.61
CA LEU A 123 -16.58 10.22 -3.74
C LEU A 123 -15.19 10.76 -3.37
N ARG A 124 -15.09 11.60 -2.34
CA ARG A 124 -13.81 12.16 -1.85
C ARG A 124 -13.09 11.23 -0.89
N GLU A 125 -13.75 10.23 -0.38
CA GLU A 125 -13.21 9.23 0.57
C GLU A 125 -12.61 8.03 -0.17
N ILE A 126 -12.90 7.88 -1.48
CA ILE A 126 -12.36 6.81 -2.29
C ILE A 126 -10.85 7.04 -2.48
N TRP A 127 -10.06 6.10 -1.99
CA TRP A 127 -8.64 6.08 -2.29
C TRP A 127 -8.42 5.69 -3.76
N ILE A 128 -7.63 6.47 -4.47
CA ILE A 128 -7.31 6.25 -5.89
C ILE A 128 -5.79 6.14 -6.01
N PRO A 129 -5.26 5.03 -6.55
CA PRO A 129 -3.83 4.87 -6.80
C PRO A 129 -3.29 6.00 -7.69
N GLU A 130 -2.11 6.50 -7.38
CA GLU A 130 -1.48 7.56 -8.16
C GLU A 130 -0.68 7.03 -9.35
N LEU A 131 -0.03 5.87 -9.16
CA LEU A 131 0.83 5.27 -10.18
C LEU A 131 0.06 4.36 -11.12
N SER A 132 -0.76 3.46 -10.58
CA SER A 132 -1.39 2.39 -11.35
C SER A 132 -2.73 2.76 -11.95
N HIS A 133 -3.33 3.88 -11.54
CA HIS A 133 -4.61 4.35 -12.07
C HIS A 133 -4.50 5.78 -12.62
N PRO A 134 -3.81 5.99 -13.75
CA PRO A 134 -3.82 7.29 -14.40
C PRO A 134 -5.27 7.61 -14.80
N ARG A 135 -5.70 8.84 -14.58
CA ARG A 135 -6.99 9.32 -15.12
C ARG A 135 -6.93 9.16 -16.63
N MET A 136 -7.66 8.20 -17.15
CA MET A 136 -7.76 7.98 -18.60
C MET A 136 -8.79 8.95 -19.16
N SER A 137 -8.32 9.96 -19.87
CA SER A 137 -9.17 10.77 -20.76
C SER A 137 -9.05 10.24 -22.18
N LEU A 138 -10.19 10.09 -22.86
CA LEU A 138 -10.20 9.71 -24.27
C LEU A 138 -9.45 10.77 -25.08
N GLY A 139 -8.40 10.36 -25.79
CA GLY A 139 -7.59 11.25 -26.63
C GLY A 139 -6.34 11.81 -25.98
N GLU A 140 -6.05 11.50 -24.72
CA GLU A 140 -4.76 11.84 -24.11
C GLU A 140 -3.64 10.90 -24.58
N PRO A 141 -2.39 11.39 -24.69
CA PRO A 141 -1.26 10.54 -24.99
C PRO A 141 -1.10 9.46 -23.93
N PRO A 142 -0.45 8.32 -24.24
CA PRO A 142 -0.13 7.31 -23.25
C PRO A 142 0.53 7.93 -22.04
N SER A 143 0.11 7.49 -20.83
CA SER A 143 0.76 7.90 -19.58
C SER A 143 2.25 7.56 -19.63
N PRO A 144 3.14 8.39 -19.06
CA PRO A 144 4.53 8.03 -18.89
C PRO A 144 4.70 6.66 -18.26
N ASP A 145 5.81 5.98 -18.56
CA ASP A 145 6.15 4.70 -17.96
C ASP A 145 6.01 4.78 -16.44
N ILE A 146 5.32 3.82 -15.88
CA ILE A 146 5.05 3.73 -14.44
C ILE A 146 6.36 3.75 -13.61
N ARG A 147 7.45 3.18 -14.13
CA ARG A 147 8.78 3.22 -13.48
C ARG A 147 9.32 4.64 -13.42
N GLN A 148 9.18 5.41 -14.52
CA GLN A 148 9.62 6.80 -14.53
C GLN A 148 8.81 7.64 -13.53
N ARG A 149 7.51 7.43 -13.45
CA ARG A 149 6.64 8.13 -12.48
C ARG A 149 7.03 7.81 -11.03
N ALA A 150 7.35 6.54 -10.74
CA ALA A 150 7.82 6.14 -9.41
C ALA A 150 9.16 6.79 -9.07
N ARG A 151 10.10 6.87 -10.04
CA ARG A 151 11.38 7.55 -9.88
C ARG A 151 11.20 9.03 -9.62
N ASP A 152 10.40 9.72 -10.43
CA ASP A 152 10.13 11.15 -10.27
C ASP A 152 9.52 11.47 -8.89
N LYS A 153 8.60 10.60 -8.40
CA LYS A 153 8.02 10.71 -7.06
C LYS A 153 9.08 10.51 -5.98
N PHE A 154 9.93 9.50 -6.12
CA PHE A 154 11.03 9.24 -5.18
C PHE A 154 12.00 10.42 -5.12
N ASP A 155 12.46 10.93 -6.26
CA ASP A 155 13.37 12.07 -6.34
C ASP A 155 12.75 13.34 -5.73
N THR A 156 11.45 13.53 -5.93
CA THR A 156 10.71 14.63 -5.30
C THR A 156 10.69 14.52 -3.78
N ILE A 157 10.42 13.32 -3.25
CA ILE A 157 10.44 13.06 -1.80
C ILE A 157 11.83 13.37 -1.23
N LEU A 158 12.90 12.88 -1.84
CA LEU A 158 14.28 13.14 -1.38
C LEU A 158 14.63 14.63 -1.38
N ARG A 159 14.15 15.37 -2.36
CA ARG A 159 14.41 16.80 -2.48
C ARG A 159 13.63 17.63 -1.45
N GLU A 160 12.38 17.30 -1.24
CA GLU A 160 11.42 18.15 -0.51
C GLU A 160 11.18 17.71 0.93
N HIS A 161 11.25 16.42 1.22
CA HIS A 161 11.05 15.91 2.56
C HIS A 161 12.28 16.21 3.44
N LYS A 162 12.05 16.93 4.50
CA LYS A 162 13.06 17.21 5.53
C LYS A 162 12.55 16.60 6.83
N PRO A 163 13.18 15.49 7.30
CA PRO A 163 12.79 14.89 8.57
C PRO A 163 13.00 15.90 9.72
N GLU A 164 12.15 15.82 10.72
CA GLU A 164 12.32 16.60 11.93
C GLU A 164 13.69 16.26 12.57
N PRO A 165 14.54 17.26 12.85
CA PRO A 165 15.86 17.01 13.38
C PRO A 165 15.75 16.44 14.80
N LEU A 166 16.58 15.46 15.12
CA LEU A 166 16.73 14.97 16.48
C LEU A 166 17.24 16.08 17.40
N ALA A 167 16.87 16.04 18.68
CA ALA A 167 17.41 16.96 19.66
C ALA A 167 18.96 16.89 19.68
N GLU A 168 19.64 18.02 19.85
CA GLU A 168 21.10 18.10 19.81
C GLU A 168 21.79 17.16 20.82
N SER A 169 21.18 16.92 21.99
CA SER A 169 21.71 15.97 22.97
C SER A 169 21.73 14.55 22.42
N VAL A 170 20.67 14.13 21.71
CA VAL A 170 20.57 12.80 21.09
C VAL A 170 21.56 12.67 19.93
N GLN A 171 21.70 13.72 19.10
CA GLN A 171 22.69 13.70 18.01
C GLN A 171 24.12 13.52 18.54
N ARG A 172 24.47 14.22 19.63
CA ARG A 172 25.79 14.09 20.27
C ARG A 172 26.03 12.72 20.85
N GLU A 173 25.02 12.13 21.50
CA GLU A 173 25.10 10.78 22.06
C GLU A 173 25.28 9.72 20.96
N LEU A 174 24.50 9.82 19.87
CA LEU A 174 24.66 8.94 18.70
C LEU A 174 26.07 9.07 18.08
N GLN A 175 26.57 10.30 17.93
CA GLN A 175 27.90 10.51 17.38
C GLN A 175 28.98 9.91 18.29
N ALA A 176 28.86 10.06 19.61
CA ALA A 176 29.81 9.46 20.55
C ALA A 176 29.82 7.92 20.49
N ILE A 177 28.67 7.28 20.26
CA ILE A 177 28.58 5.82 20.06
C ILE A 177 29.29 5.42 18.77
N LEU A 178 29.07 6.16 17.67
CA LEU A 178 29.71 5.87 16.37
C LEU A 178 31.23 6.04 16.45
N ASP A 179 31.69 7.07 17.16
CA ASP A 179 33.14 7.35 17.32
C ASP A 179 33.85 6.31 18.23
N ALA A 180 33.09 5.58 19.03
CA ALA A 180 33.62 4.54 19.94
C ALA A 180 33.58 3.11 19.33
N ALA A 181 32.93 2.92 18.17
CA ALA A 181 32.79 1.63 17.48
C ALA A 181 33.93 1.38 16.48
#